data_4ed8dcd10b61cffa6ae0de90baced034
#
_entry.id   4ed8dcd10b61cffa6ae0de90baced034
#
_cell.length_a   1.000
_cell.length_b   1.000
_cell.length_c   1.000
_cell.angle_alpha   90.00
_cell.angle_beta   90.00
_cell.angle_gamma   90.00
#
_symmetry.space_group_name_H-M   'P 1'
#
loop_
_entity.id
_entity.type
_entity.pdbx_description
1 polymer ?
#
loop_
_entity_poly.entity_id
_entity_poly.type
_entity_poly.pdbx_seq_one_letter_code
_entity_poly.pdbx_strand_id
1 'polypeptide(L)'
;EAISLEAEILELKAFHEGDAQGVVIESELDKFRGAVSTFLVQNGCLKVGDVVISDMSMGKVKAMTNSSGEKIKKAGPSSAVEVLGLDTAPNAGSSFQVVKNEKAAREVIDFRDSKQKEKKQIKQKDDSMGDIFESMGQASMKFLNLIIKTDVAGTAEAINTSLAKIGNDEVSIKIVASGVGGIS
;
A
#
# COMPACT_ATOMS: atom_id res chain seq x y z
N GLU A 1 -17.51 -25.92 3.91
CA GLU A 1 -17.83 -26.56 5.20
C GLU A 1 -16.64 -26.59 6.16
N ALA A 2 -15.45 -27.13 5.81
CA ALA A 2 -14.29 -27.21 6.71
C ALA A 2 -13.82 -25.82 7.18
N ILE A 3 -13.74 -24.83 6.29
CA ILE A 3 -13.37 -23.44 6.62
C ILE A 3 -14.38 -22.80 7.59
N SER A 4 -15.68 -23.06 7.38
CA SER A 4 -16.73 -22.52 8.26
C SER A 4 -16.67 -23.12 9.66
N LEU A 5 -16.39 -24.41 9.75
CA LEU A 5 -16.24 -25.10 11.04
C LEU A 5 -15.04 -24.59 11.82
N GLU A 6 -13.90 -24.39 11.14
CA GLU A 6 -12.70 -23.83 11.77
C GLU A 6 -12.92 -22.39 12.25
N ALA A 7 -13.64 -21.58 11.45
CA ALA A 7 -13.99 -20.22 11.83
C ALA A 7 -14.92 -20.15 13.06
N GLU A 8 -15.86 -21.11 13.21
CA GLU A 8 -16.70 -21.22 14.40
C GLU A 8 -15.88 -21.57 15.65
N ILE A 9 -14.94 -22.51 15.54
CA ILE A 9 -14.05 -22.90 16.65
C ILE A 9 -13.19 -21.72 17.12
N LEU A 10 -12.73 -20.86 16.21
CA LEU A 10 -11.90 -19.71 16.53
C LEU A 10 -12.68 -18.56 17.20
N GLU A 11 -14.01 -18.58 17.19
CA GLU A 11 -14.89 -17.53 17.76
C GLU A 11 -14.44 -16.11 17.40
N LEU A 12 -14.10 -15.86 16.14
CA LEU A 12 -13.61 -14.57 15.69
C LEU A 12 -14.66 -13.47 15.92
N LYS A 13 -14.26 -12.42 16.62
CA LYS A 13 -15.12 -11.29 17.00
C LYS A 13 -14.58 -9.99 16.42
N ALA A 14 -15.47 -9.09 16.02
CA ALA A 14 -15.12 -7.75 15.54
C ALA A 14 -16.06 -6.70 16.15
N PHE A 15 -15.55 -5.50 16.32
CA PHE A 15 -16.37 -4.35 16.72
C PHE A 15 -17.11 -3.83 15.50
N HIS A 16 -18.45 -3.68 15.62
CA HIS A 16 -19.29 -3.16 14.55
C HIS A 16 -19.50 -1.65 14.61
N GLU A 17 -19.22 -1.04 15.75
CA GLU A 17 -19.41 0.37 15.99
C GLU A 17 -18.07 1.13 16.04
N GLY A 18 -18.10 2.43 15.75
CA GLY A 18 -16.93 3.28 15.77
C GLY A 18 -16.24 3.44 14.42
N ASP A 19 -15.08 4.09 14.48
CA ASP A 19 -14.26 4.40 13.30
C ASP A 19 -13.72 3.14 12.67
N ALA A 20 -13.83 3.04 11.35
CA ALA A 20 -13.38 1.87 10.62
C ALA A 20 -11.87 1.76 10.60
N GLN A 21 -11.40 0.53 10.73
CA GLN A 21 -10.02 0.15 10.50
C GLN A 21 -9.95 -1.21 9.80
N GLY A 22 -8.88 -1.41 9.05
CA GLY A 22 -8.69 -2.65 8.29
C GLY A 22 -7.44 -2.59 7.42
N VAL A 23 -7.46 -3.33 6.33
CA VAL A 23 -6.31 -3.53 5.45
C VAL A 23 -6.68 -3.20 4.01
N VAL A 24 -5.73 -2.65 3.27
CA VAL A 24 -5.81 -2.47 1.82
C VAL A 24 -5.47 -3.80 1.15
N ILE A 25 -6.40 -4.36 0.38
CA ILE A 25 -6.16 -5.59 -0.35
C ILE A 25 -5.40 -5.28 -1.64
N GLU A 26 -5.88 -4.28 -2.38
CA GLU A 26 -5.34 -3.89 -3.68
C GLU A 26 -5.59 -2.40 -3.91
N SER A 27 -4.77 -1.78 -4.75
CA SER A 27 -4.97 -0.40 -5.19
C SER A 27 -4.48 -0.20 -6.61
N GLU A 28 -5.20 0.62 -7.35
CA GLU A 28 -4.90 0.99 -8.73
C GLU A 28 -5.04 2.50 -8.94
N LEU A 29 -4.40 3.00 -9.98
CA LEU A 29 -4.58 4.38 -10.43
C LEU A 29 -5.32 4.39 -11.76
N ASP A 30 -6.63 4.56 -11.70
CA ASP A 30 -7.49 4.68 -12.87
C ASP A 30 -7.40 6.10 -13.48
N LYS A 31 -7.32 6.18 -14.81
CA LYS A 31 -7.18 7.46 -15.53
C LYS A 31 -8.37 8.41 -15.35
N PHE A 32 -9.56 7.87 -15.10
CA PHE A 32 -10.80 8.64 -15.02
C PHE A 32 -11.31 8.76 -13.58
N ARG A 33 -11.15 7.71 -12.78
CA ARG A 33 -11.64 7.61 -11.41
C ARG A 33 -10.62 8.06 -10.37
N GLY A 34 -9.35 8.17 -10.75
CA GLY A 34 -8.23 8.47 -9.84
C GLY A 34 -7.78 7.24 -9.06
N ALA A 35 -7.35 7.43 -7.82
CA ALA A 35 -6.96 6.31 -6.97
C ALA A 35 -8.19 5.51 -6.54
N VAL A 36 -8.18 4.24 -6.88
CA VAL A 36 -9.19 3.23 -6.54
C VAL A 36 -8.54 2.20 -5.64
N SER A 37 -9.13 1.90 -4.49
CA SER A 37 -8.53 0.97 -3.54
C SER A 37 -9.58 0.03 -2.96
N THR A 38 -9.25 -1.23 -2.87
CA THR A 38 -10.09 -2.25 -2.24
C THR A 38 -9.69 -2.40 -0.77
N PHE A 39 -10.60 -2.06 0.12
CA PHE A 39 -10.43 -2.14 1.56
C PHE A 39 -11.15 -3.35 2.12
N LEU A 40 -10.48 -4.09 2.98
CA LEU A 40 -11.11 -5.09 3.87
C LEU A 40 -11.31 -4.44 5.23
N VAL A 41 -12.56 -4.15 5.58
CA VAL A 41 -12.90 -3.63 6.90
C VAL A 41 -12.78 -4.74 7.92
N GLN A 42 -11.98 -4.54 8.95
CA GLN A 42 -11.78 -5.52 10.03
C GLN A 42 -12.56 -5.15 11.28
N ASN A 43 -12.61 -3.87 11.63
CA ASN A 43 -13.38 -3.36 12.76
C ASN A 43 -14.04 -2.02 12.40
N GLY A 44 -15.10 -1.67 13.13
CA GLY A 44 -15.83 -0.43 12.94
C GLY A 44 -16.71 -0.43 11.70
N CYS A 45 -17.17 0.73 11.30
CA CYS A 45 -18.04 0.92 10.15
C CYS A 45 -17.53 2.07 9.28
N LEU A 46 -17.08 1.73 8.06
CA LEU A 46 -16.66 2.72 7.05
C LEU A 46 -17.89 3.32 6.37
N LYS A 47 -17.91 4.66 6.24
CA LYS A 47 -19.02 5.39 5.65
C LYS A 47 -18.55 6.30 4.52
N VAL A 48 -19.40 6.53 3.54
CA VAL A 48 -19.17 7.59 2.55
C VAL A 48 -19.12 8.92 3.25
N GLY A 49 -18.06 9.69 2.99
CA GLY A 49 -17.77 10.96 3.65
C GLY A 49 -16.72 10.90 4.74
N ASP A 50 -16.35 9.71 5.21
CA ASP A 50 -15.26 9.54 6.18
C ASP A 50 -13.93 9.95 5.57
N VAL A 51 -13.04 10.48 6.41
CA VAL A 51 -11.64 10.72 6.03
C VAL A 51 -10.83 9.52 6.45
N VAL A 52 -10.13 8.93 5.50
CA VAL A 52 -9.29 7.76 5.73
C VAL A 52 -7.83 8.08 5.47
N ILE A 53 -6.97 7.39 6.19
CA ILE A 53 -5.52 7.41 6.02
C ILE A 53 -5.04 5.96 5.86
N SER A 54 -4.17 5.74 4.89
CA SER A 54 -3.50 4.47 4.68
C SER A 54 -2.08 4.72 4.18
N ASP A 55 -1.09 4.24 4.91
CA ASP A 55 0.33 4.50 4.65
C ASP A 55 0.63 6.00 4.50
N MET A 56 1.01 6.47 3.32
CA MET A 56 1.26 7.88 2.99
C MET A 56 0.09 8.51 2.21
N SER A 57 -0.98 7.75 1.97
CA SER A 57 -2.17 8.18 1.26
C SER A 57 -3.27 8.60 2.22
N MET A 58 -4.00 9.64 1.87
CA MET A 58 -5.20 10.07 2.58
C MET A 58 -6.30 10.48 1.61
N GLY A 59 -7.49 10.56 2.09
CA GLY A 59 -8.59 11.11 1.30
C GLY A 59 -9.94 10.95 1.96
N LYS A 60 -10.92 11.63 1.37
CA LYS A 60 -12.31 11.51 1.78
C LYS A 60 -13.01 10.49 0.91
N VAL A 61 -13.64 9.50 1.52
CA VAL A 61 -14.43 8.47 0.82
C VAL A 61 -15.57 9.12 0.04
N LYS A 62 -15.45 9.18 -1.27
CA LYS A 62 -16.47 9.76 -2.18
C LYS A 62 -17.54 8.76 -2.56
N ALA A 63 -17.14 7.52 -2.79
CA ALA A 63 -18.04 6.43 -3.13
C ALA A 63 -17.45 5.10 -2.68
N MET A 64 -18.31 4.14 -2.40
CA MET A 64 -17.96 2.76 -2.11
C MET A 64 -18.80 1.82 -2.94
N THR A 65 -18.20 0.73 -3.39
CA THR A 65 -18.84 -0.33 -4.16
C THR A 65 -18.54 -1.67 -3.49
N ASN A 66 -19.52 -2.52 -3.34
CA ASN A 66 -19.36 -3.86 -2.80
C ASN A 66 -18.81 -4.84 -3.87
N SER A 67 -18.53 -6.08 -3.47
CA SER A 67 -18.07 -7.14 -4.37
C SER A 67 -19.06 -7.50 -5.48
N SER A 68 -20.35 -7.12 -5.35
CA SER A 68 -21.39 -7.31 -6.37
C SER A 68 -21.49 -6.14 -7.36
N GLY A 69 -20.67 -5.10 -7.23
CA GLY A 69 -20.70 -3.91 -8.09
C GLY A 69 -21.76 -2.87 -7.68
N GLU A 70 -22.40 -3.03 -6.53
CA GLU A 70 -23.44 -2.11 -6.07
C GLU A 70 -22.83 -1.00 -5.21
N LYS A 71 -23.32 0.23 -5.41
CA LYS A 71 -22.95 1.37 -4.57
C LYS A 71 -23.53 1.27 -3.17
N ILE A 72 -22.69 1.31 -2.18
CA ILE A 72 -23.09 1.25 -0.77
C ILE A 72 -22.67 2.50 -0.02
N LYS A 73 -23.39 2.83 1.05
CA LYS A 73 -23.10 3.99 1.89
C LYS A 73 -22.33 3.64 3.16
N LYS A 74 -22.36 2.36 3.57
CA LYS A 74 -21.73 1.85 4.79
C LYS A 74 -21.18 0.47 4.56
N ALA A 75 -20.03 0.18 5.14
CA ALA A 75 -19.40 -1.13 5.12
C ALA A 75 -18.95 -1.50 6.54
N GLY A 76 -19.44 -2.60 7.06
CA GLY A 76 -19.07 -3.15 8.37
C GLY A 76 -17.90 -4.11 8.31
N PRO A 77 -17.55 -4.74 9.44
CA PRO A 77 -16.49 -5.74 9.50
C PRO A 77 -16.71 -6.91 8.53
N SER A 78 -15.59 -7.50 8.08
CA SER A 78 -15.54 -8.58 7.08
C SER A 78 -16.05 -8.21 5.68
N SER A 79 -16.28 -6.92 5.42
CA SER A 79 -16.68 -6.43 4.11
C SER A 79 -15.48 -6.00 3.30
N ALA A 80 -15.35 -6.56 2.08
CA ALA A 80 -14.42 -6.04 1.06
C ALA A 80 -15.15 -5.00 0.20
N VAL A 81 -14.61 -3.80 0.11
CA VAL A 81 -15.24 -2.68 -0.59
C VAL A 81 -14.23 -1.90 -1.43
N GLU A 82 -14.60 -1.59 -2.66
CA GLU A 82 -13.87 -0.66 -3.50
C GLU A 82 -14.17 0.77 -3.04
N VAL A 83 -13.15 1.54 -2.77
CA VAL A 83 -13.22 2.92 -2.24
C VAL A 83 -12.63 3.88 -3.25
N LEU A 84 -13.34 4.96 -3.51
CA LEU A 84 -12.91 6.09 -4.33
C LEU A 84 -12.74 7.33 -3.46
N GLY A 85 -11.68 8.11 -3.75
CA GLY A 85 -11.50 9.42 -3.13
C GLY A 85 -10.19 9.62 -2.40
N LEU A 86 -9.30 8.65 -2.45
CA LEU A 86 -7.92 8.81 -1.99
C LEU A 86 -7.13 9.72 -2.95
N ASP A 87 -6.12 10.40 -2.45
CA ASP A 87 -5.20 11.24 -3.22
C ASP A 87 -4.20 10.41 -4.04
N THR A 88 -3.72 9.33 -3.48
CA THR A 88 -2.78 8.39 -4.11
C THR A 88 -3.20 6.95 -3.84
N ALA A 89 -2.71 6.02 -4.65
CA ALA A 89 -2.91 4.59 -4.43
C ALA A 89 -2.01 4.09 -3.29
N PRO A 90 -2.57 3.67 -2.14
CA PRO A 90 -1.79 3.10 -1.03
C PRO A 90 -1.20 1.74 -1.42
N ASN A 91 -0.19 1.30 -0.68
CA ASN A 91 0.38 -0.02 -0.90
C ASN A 91 -0.58 -1.14 -0.47
N ALA A 92 -0.64 -2.24 -1.23
CA ALA A 92 -1.33 -3.45 -0.82
C ALA A 92 -0.75 -3.98 0.50
N GLY A 93 -1.59 -4.50 1.37
CA GLY A 93 -1.20 -4.94 2.72
C GLY A 93 -1.07 -3.82 3.76
N SER A 94 -1.14 -2.55 3.37
CA SER A 94 -1.12 -1.43 4.32
C SER A 94 -2.39 -1.37 5.16
N SER A 95 -2.27 -1.02 6.43
CA SER A 95 -3.44 -0.75 7.26
C SER A 95 -4.08 0.59 6.90
N PHE A 96 -5.39 0.65 6.93
CA PHE A 96 -6.13 1.90 6.88
C PHE A 96 -6.91 2.15 8.16
N GLN A 97 -7.18 3.41 8.44
CA GLN A 97 -8.07 3.82 9.52
C GLN A 97 -8.81 5.12 9.20
N VAL A 98 -10.00 5.26 9.74
CA VAL A 98 -10.76 6.51 9.71
C VAL A 98 -10.18 7.48 10.72
N VAL A 99 -10.11 8.74 10.33
CA VAL A 99 -9.67 9.84 11.20
C VAL A 99 -10.72 10.94 11.23
N LYS A 100 -10.74 11.73 12.30
CA LYS A 100 -11.80 12.73 12.56
C LYS A 100 -11.90 13.81 11.49
N ASN A 101 -10.77 14.21 10.92
CA ASN A 101 -10.72 15.27 9.90
C ASN A 101 -9.43 15.20 9.06
N GLU A 102 -9.42 15.91 7.94
CA GLU A 102 -8.27 15.97 7.02
C GLU A 102 -7.02 16.59 7.66
N LYS A 103 -7.20 17.51 8.64
CA LYS A 103 -6.06 18.10 9.33
C LYS A 103 -5.30 17.07 10.15
N ALA A 104 -6.01 16.25 10.91
CA ALA A 104 -5.40 15.14 11.65
C ALA A 104 -4.73 14.12 10.71
N ALA A 105 -5.33 13.84 9.55
CA ALA A 105 -4.73 12.98 8.55
C ALA A 105 -3.39 13.54 8.05
N ARG A 106 -3.33 14.83 7.71
CA ARG A 106 -2.09 15.48 7.25
C ARG A 106 -1.00 15.46 8.31
N GLU A 107 -1.31 15.78 9.56
CA GLU A 107 -0.35 15.75 10.66
C GLU A 107 0.30 14.36 10.81
N VAL A 108 -0.49 13.28 10.65
CA VAL A 108 0.03 11.91 10.71
C VAL A 108 0.93 11.60 9.51
N ILE A 109 0.54 12.03 8.30
CA ILE A 109 1.36 11.82 7.09
C ILE A 109 2.66 12.59 7.18
N ASP A 110 2.63 13.86 7.57
CA ASP A 110 3.83 14.70 7.72
C ASP A 110 4.81 14.08 8.74
N PHE A 111 4.27 13.54 9.82
CA PHE A 111 5.08 12.82 10.82
C PHE A 111 5.70 11.52 10.26
N ARG A 112 4.92 10.75 9.48
CA ARG A 112 5.44 9.54 8.83
C ARG A 112 6.48 9.86 7.77
N ASP A 113 6.27 10.91 6.97
CA ASP A 113 7.20 11.36 5.93
C ASP A 113 8.53 11.83 6.54
N SER A 114 8.49 12.63 7.62
CA SER A 114 9.71 13.05 8.32
C SER A 114 10.49 11.86 8.87
N LYS A 115 9.82 10.90 9.51
CA LYS A 115 10.46 9.66 9.97
C LYS A 115 11.04 8.81 8.84
N GLN A 116 10.36 8.76 7.70
CA GLN A 116 10.85 8.00 6.55
C GLN A 116 12.08 8.68 5.93
N LYS A 117 12.10 10.01 5.86
CA LYS A 117 13.25 10.80 5.42
C LYS A 117 14.46 10.60 6.34
N GLU A 118 14.27 10.64 7.65
CA GLU A 118 15.34 10.36 8.63
C GLU A 118 15.92 8.94 8.43
N LYS A 119 15.05 7.93 8.30
CA LYS A 119 15.50 6.55 8.06
C LYS A 119 16.25 6.39 6.73
N LYS A 120 15.83 7.09 5.67
CA LYS A 120 16.52 7.08 4.37
C LYS A 120 17.90 7.77 4.47
N GLN A 121 18.00 8.88 5.20
CA GLN A 121 19.27 9.58 5.40
C GLN A 121 20.27 8.73 6.20
N ILE A 122 19.82 8.00 7.22
CA ILE A 122 20.65 7.09 8.00
C ILE A 122 21.14 5.95 7.09
N LYS A 123 20.24 5.29 6.34
CA LYS A 123 20.63 4.23 5.40
C LYS A 123 21.59 4.71 4.32
N GLN A 124 21.36 5.88 3.73
CA GLN A 124 22.26 6.43 2.72
C GLN A 124 23.67 6.72 3.26
N LYS A 125 23.82 7.05 4.53
CA LYS A 125 25.14 7.20 5.17
C LYS A 125 25.82 5.84 5.38
N ASP A 126 25.07 4.83 5.76
CA ASP A 126 25.59 3.47 5.95
C ASP A 126 25.93 2.81 4.60
N ASP A 127 25.03 2.94 3.60
CA ASP A 127 25.23 2.40 2.25
C ASP A 127 26.40 3.09 1.53
N SER A 128 26.60 4.40 1.71
CA SER A 128 27.74 5.12 1.09
C SER A 128 29.09 4.68 1.64
N MET A 129 29.18 4.22 2.88
CA MET A 129 30.40 3.62 3.42
C MET A 129 30.59 2.19 2.95
N GLY A 130 29.49 1.40 2.79
CA GLY A 130 29.51 0.06 2.25
C GLY A 130 29.87 0.03 0.75
N ASP A 131 29.26 0.90 -0.05
CA ASP A 131 29.52 1.02 -1.50
C ASP A 131 30.99 1.40 -1.81
N ILE A 132 31.63 2.20 -0.94
CA ILE A 132 33.05 2.54 -1.09
C ILE A 132 33.94 1.30 -0.85
N PHE A 133 33.61 0.46 0.12
CA PHE A 133 34.34 -0.79 0.37
C PHE A 133 34.06 -1.86 -0.68
N GLU A 134 32.82 -1.98 -1.17
CA GLU A 134 32.46 -2.92 -2.25
C GLU A 134 33.06 -2.51 -3.60
N SER A 135 33.11 -1.22 -3.91
CA SER A 135 33.72 -0.73 -5.15
C SER A 135 35.24 -0.94 -5.22
N MET A 136 35.90 -1.09 -4.08
CA MET A 136 37.32 -1.44 -4.04
C MET A 136 37.60 -2.94 -4.22
N GLY A 137 36.58 -3.82 -4.07
CA GLY A 137 36.72 -5.28 -4.16
C GLY A 137 36.10 -5.91 -5.42
N GLN A 138 35.15 -5.26 -6.10
CA GLN A 138 34.37 -5.83 -7.21
C GLN A 138 34.47 -4.97 -8.48
N ALA A 139 35.60 -4.97 -9.11
CA ALA A 139 35.87 -4.16 -10.32
C ALA A 139 35.14 -4.60 -11.61
N SER A 140 34.19 -5.56 -11.58
CA SER A 140 33.57 -6.09 -12.82
C SER A 140 32.04 -6.29 -12.79
N MET A 141 31.34 -6.04 -11.69
CA MET A 141 29.88 -6.25 -11.65
C MET A 141 29.15 -5.16 -12.45
N LYS A 142 28.33 -5.56 -13.41
CA LYS A 142 27.50 -4.65 -14.19
C LYS A 142 26.11 -4.56 -13.57
N PHE A 143 25.57 -3.32 -13.43
CA PHE A 143 24.25 -3.09 -12.91
C PHE A 143 23.26 -2.77 -14.04
N LEU A 144 22.16 -3.51 -14.10
CA LEU A 144 21.01 -3.17 -14.94
C LEU A 144 20.01 -2.37 -14.12
N ASN A 145 19.94 -1.06 -14.37
CA ASN A 145 19.00 -0.18 -13.70
C ASN A 145 17.64 -0.25 -14.37
N LEU A 146 16.58 -0.59 -13.60
CA LEU A 146 15.21 -0.72 -14.08
C LEU A 146 14.26 0.25 -13.36
N ILE A 147 13.31 0.76 -14.12
CA ILE A 147 12.12 1.45 -13.61
C ILE A 147 10.91 0.59 -13.96
N ILE A 148 10.08 0.30 -12.97
CA ILE A 148 8.91 -0.57 -13.10
C ILE A 148 7.65 0.26 -12.94
N LYS A 149 6.73 0.13 -13.91
CA LYS A 149 5.41 0.71 -13.87
C LYS A 149 4.36 -0.37 -14.14
N THR A 150 3.36 -0.45 -13.29
CA THR A 150 2.30 -1.46 -13.35
C THR A 150 0.93 -0.80 -13.24
N ASP A 151 -0.11 -1.53 -13.56
CA ASP A 151 -1.50 -1.13 -13.38
C ASP A 151 -1.94 -1.18 -11.91
N VAL A 152 -1.52 -2.22 -11.18
CA VAL A 152 -1.87 -2.44 -9.76
C VAL A 152 -0.64 -2.64 -8.89
N ALA A 153 -0.78 -2.36 -7.60
CA ALA A 153 0.32 -2.41 -6.63
C ALA A 153 0.87 -3.83 -6.43
N GLY A 154 0.00 -4.85 -6.37
CA GLY A 154 0.41 -6.24 -6.20
C GLY A 154 1.27 -6.77 -7.35
N THR A 155 0.98 -6.36 -8.59
CA THR A 155 1.80 -6.70 -9.77
C THR A 155 3.21 -6.12 -9.63
N ALA A 156 3.34 -4.87 -9.15
CA ALA A 156 4.65 -4.24 -8.94
C ALA A 156 5.48 -5.03 -7.93
N GLU A 157 4.90 -5.45 -6.83
CA GLU A 157 5.57 -6.22 -5.78
C GLU A 157 6.01 -7.61 -6.28
N ALA A 158 5.13 -8.30 -7.02
CA ALA A 158 5.45 -9.59 -7.62
C ALA A 158 6.63 -9.53 -8.60
N ILE A 159 6.65 -8.51 -9.46
CA ILE A 159 7.74 -8.27 -10.42
C ILE A 159 9.04 -7.94 -9.67
N ASN A 160 8.99 -7.04 -8.68
CA ASN A 160 10.15 -6.68 -7.87
C ASN A 160 10.77 -7.90 -7.19
N THR A 161 9.93 -8.75 -6.60
CA THR A 161 10.35 -9.99 -5.94
C THR A 161 10.96 -11.00 -6.91
N SER A 162 10.40 -11.09 -8.11
CA SER A 162 10.90 -11.99 -9.15
C SER A 162 12.23 -11.52 -9.73
N LEU A 163 12.36 -10.23 -10.02
CA LEU A 163 13.59 -9.63 -10.55
C LEU A 163 14.75 -9.68 -9.55
N ALA A 164 14.47 -9.54 -8.26
CA ALA A 164 15.49 -9.65 -7.20
C ALA A 164 16.17 -11.05 -7.18
N LYS A 165 15.54 -12.08 -7.76
CA LYS A 165 16.06 -13.45 -7.85
C LYS A 165 16.85 -13.72 -9.13
N ILE A 166 16.86 -12.80 -10.10
CA ILE A 166 17.44 -12.98 -11.44
C ILE A 166 18.83 -12.33 -11.51
N GLY A 167 19.62 -12.36 -10.49
CA GLY A 167 21.02 -11.90 -10.55
C GLY A 167 21.99 -13.07 -10.85
N ASN A 168 23.13 -12.77 -11.44
CA ASN A 168 24.28 -13.68 -11.50
C ASN A 168 25.54 -12.92 -11.07
N ASP A 169 26.69 -13.62 -11.04
CA ASP A 169 27.96 -13.05 -10.56
C ASP A 169 28.50 -11.91 -11.45
N GLU A 170 28.00 -11.76 -12.68
CA GLU A 170 28.43 -10.73 -13.63
C GLU A 170 27.47 -9.53 -13.72
N VAL A 171 26.15 -9.79 -13.56
CA VAL A 171 25.10 -8.76 -13.73
C VAL A 171 24.12 -8.81 -12.59
N SER A 172 23.95 -7.68 -11.92
CA SER A 172 22.95 -7.48 -10.88
C SER A 172 21.85 -6.52 -11.36
N ILE A 173 20.60 -6.80 -10.99
CA ILE A 173 19.45 -5.96 -11.31
C ILE A 173 19.24 -4.98 -10.16
N LYS A 174 19.22 -3.67 -10.47
CA LYS A 174 18.91 -2.61 -9.52
C LYS A 174 17.61 -1.92 -9.91
N ILE A 175 16.56 -2.10 -9.09
CA ILE A 175 15.28 -1.40 -9.29
C ILE A 175 15.42 0.01 -8.73
N VAL A 176 15.52 1.00 -9.61
CA VAL A 176 15.70 2.41 -9.25
C VAL A 176 14.40 3.02 -8.76
N ALA A 177 13.29 2.67 -9.42
CA ALA A 177 11.95 3.13 -9.03
C ALA A 177 10.89 2.09 -9.41
N SER A 178 9.87 1.98 -8.58
CA SER A 178 8.68 1.15 -8.84
C SER A 178 7.44 1.96 -8.48
N GLY A 179 6.35 1.78 -9.22
CA GLY A 179 5.10 2.49 -8.93
C GLY A 179 3.94 2.10 -9.84
N VAL A 180 2.75 2.49 -9.42
CA VAL A 180 1.49 2.26 -10.12
C VAL A 180 1.20 3.40 -11.08
N GLY A 181 0.58 3.10 -12.22
CA GLY A 181 0.14 4.04 -13.23
C GLY A 181 0.96 3.99 -14.53
N GLY A 182 0.56 4.81 -15.50
CA GLY A 182 1.20 4.88 -16.82
C GLY A 182 2.58 5.56 -16.81
N ILE A 183 3.29 5.39 -17.91
CA ILE A 183 4.50 6.16 -18.22
C ILE A 183 4.03 7.47 -18.87
N SER A 184 4.45 8.59 -18.33
CA SER A 184 4.16 9.93 -18.85
C SER A 184 5.43 10.65 -19.27
#